data_54e7641a03399b6867d3c445583f2e7b
#
_entry.id   54e7641a03399b6867d3c445583f2e7b
#
_cell.length_a   1.000
_cell.length_b   1.000
_cell.length_c   1.000
_cell.angle_alpha   90.00
_cell.angle_beta   90.00
_cell.angle_gamma   90.00
#
_symmetry.space_group_name_H-M   'P 1'
#
loop_
_entity.id
_entity.type
_entity.pdbx_description
1 polymer ?
#
loop_
_entity_poly.entity_id
_entity_poly.type
_entity_poly.pdbx_seq_one_letter_code
_entity_poly.pdbx_strand_id
1 'polypeptide(L)'
;MLRIGVDIGGTFTDFAVWKDEGHGYVDIGSHKAPTSRPNFADAVKQGVQDLVARYGVAKDSPILVVHGTTVSTNAVIERSEPPIALITTKGFRDILGIARLRLDKPVDLFNRRSIPLVARENVFAITGRILADGSEDMHLD
;
A
#
# COMPACT_ATOMS: atom_id res chain seq x y z
N MET A 1 -23.36 17.05 1.45
CA MET A 1 -22.09 16.62 0.81
C MET A 1 -22.07 15.10 0.75
N LEU A 2 -21.60 14.51 -0.36
CA LEU A 2 -21.42 13.06 -0.46
C LEU A 2 -19.99 12.68 -0.01
N ARG A 3 -19.85 11.61 0.77
CA ARG A 3 -18.56 10.96 1.07
C ARG A 3 -18.54 9.57 0.47
N ILE A 4 -17.44 9.24 -0.17
CA ILE A 4 -17.22 7.92 -0.77
C ILE A 4 -15.90 7.39 -0.20
N GLY A 5 -15.98 6.28 0.55
CA GLY A 5 -14.82 5.48 0.92
C GLY A 5 -14.57 4.44 -0.16
N VAL A 6 -13.33 4.29 -0.58
CA VAL A 6 -12.92 3.34 -1.61
C VAL A 6 -11.83 2.43 -1.04
N ASP A 7 -12.05 1.12 -1.10
CA ASP A 7 -11.03 0.11 -0.79
C ASP A 7 -10.65 -0.63 -2.07
N ILE A 8 -9.40 -0.45 -2.49
CA ILE A 8 -8.86 -1.04 -3.72
C ILE A 8 -8.20 -2.37 -3.37
N GLY A 9 -8.92 -3.46 -3.59
CA GLY A 9 -8.39 -4.81 -3.45
C GLY A 9 -7.76 -5.35 -4.74
N GLY A 10 -7.18 -6.54 -4.65
CA GLY A 10 -6.56 -7.21 -5.81
C GLY A 10 -7.54 -7.64 -6.89
N THR A 11 -8.78 -8.00 -6.52
CA THR A 11 -9.82 -8.53 -7.42
C THR A 11 -11.01 -7.59 -7.56
N PHE A 12 -11.42 -6.97 -6.45
CA PHE A 12 -12.56 -6.04 -6.41
C PHE A 12 -12.15 -4.75 -5.73
N THR A 13 -12.81 -3.68 -6.16
CA THR A 13 -12.79 -2.37 -5.51
C THR A 13 -14.14 -2.16 -4.85
N ASP A 14 -14.13 -1.99 -3.54
CA ASP A 14 -15.31 -1.79 -2.72
C ASP A 14 -15.53 -0.31 -2.43
N PHE A 15 -16.78 0.13 -2.47
CA PHE A 15 -17.18 1.50 -2.20
C PHE A 15 -18.21 1.53 -1.08
N ALA A 16 -18.02 2.42 -0.12
CA ALA A 16 -19.02 2.74 0.89
C ALA A 16 -19.41 4.21 0.77
N VAL A 17 -20.68 4.52 0.89
CA VAL A 17 -21.22 5.85 0.57
C VAL A 17 -21.99 6.42 1.74
N TRP A 18 -21.63 7.63 2.12
CA TRP A 18 -22.30 8.36 3.18
C TRP A 18 -22.78 9.72 2.68
N LYS A 19 -23.93 10.15 3.17
CA LYS A 19 -24.49 11.48 2.94
C LYS A 19 -24.44 12.30 4.21
N ASP A 20 -24.03 13.54 4.07
CA ASP A 20 -24.09 14.52 5.15
C ASP A 20 -25.52 15.07 5.23
N GLU A 21 -26.16 14.92 6.38
CA GLU A 21 -27.52 15.41 6.64
C GLU A 21 -27.53 16.62 7.61
N GLY A 22 -26.35 17.25 7.84
CA GLY A 22 -26.23 18.41 8.71
C GLY A 22 -26.08 18.08 10.21
N HIS A 23 -26.47 16.89 10.62
CA HIS A 23 -26.32 16.37 11.99
C HIS A 23 -25.35 15.18 12.06
N GLY A 24 -24.66 14.89 10.97
CA GLY A 24 -23.72 13.77 10.84
C GLY A 24 -23.81 13.08 9.49
N TYR A 25 -23.11 11.97 9.38
CA TYR A 25 -23.07 11.17 8.13
C TYR A 25 -23.94 9.94 8.28
N VAL A 26 -24.85 9.73 7.32
CA VAL A 26 -25.70 8.55 7.24
C VAL A 26 -25.18 7.66 6.14
N ASP A 27 -25.01 6.37 6.43
CA ASP A 27 -24.70 5.35 5.43
C ASP A 27 -25.89 5.19 4.49
N ILE A 28 -25.67 5.40 3.19
CA ILE A 28 -26.69 5.30 2.16
C ILE A 28 -26.45 4.14 1.20
N GLY A 29 -25.39 3.38 1.37
CA GLY A 29 -25.16 2.15 0.65
C GLY A 29 -23.72 1.87 0.25
N SER A 30 -23.56 0.79 -0.48
CA SER A 30 -22.28 0.31 -0.98
C SER A 30 -22.36 -0.03 -2.47
N HIS A 31 -21.20 -0.09 -3.10
CA HIS A 31 -21.01 -0.54 -4.47
C HIS A 31 -19.74 -1.37 -4.56
N LYS A 32 -19.74 -2.36 -5.43
CA LYS A 32 -18.57 -3.21 -5.68
C LYS A 32 -18.35 -3.30 -7.18
N ALA A 33 -17.11 -3.05 -7.61
CA ALA A 33 -16.70 -3.15 -9.00
C ALA A 33 -15.48 -4.06 -9.13
N PRO A 34 -15.29 -4.77 -10.25
CA PRO A 34 -14.05 -5.46 -10.53
C PRO A 34 -12.88 -4.46 -10.57
N THR A 35 -11.76 -4.82 -9.96
CA THR A 35 -10.55 -4.01 -10.03
C THR A 35 -9.96 -4.08 -11.45
N SER A 36 -9.70 -2.91 -12.05
CA SER A 36 -9.08 -2.83 -13.37
C SER A 36 -7.56 -3.00 -13.27
N ARG A 37 -6.99 -3.85 -14.13
CA ARG A 37 -5.54 -3.99 -14.30
C ARG A 37 -5.15 -3.72 -15.74
N PRO A 38 -4.03 -3.05 -16.02
CA PRO A 38 -3.00 -2.62 -15.07
C PRO A 38 -3.31 -1.29 -14.34
N ASN A 39 -4.36 -0.56 -14.73
CA ASN A 39 -4.65 0.76 -14.19
C ASN A 39 -5.78 0.71 -13.16
N PHE A 40 -5.43 0.70 -11.89
CA PHE A 40 -6.40 0.67 -10.77
C PHE A 40 -7.30 1.92 -10.71
N ALA A 41 -6.84 3.05 -11.24
CA ALA A 41 -7.61 4.30 -11.23
C ALA A 41 -8.88 4.23 -12.05
N ASP A 42 -8.94 3.39 -13.10
CA ASP A 42 -10.10 3.29 -13.97
C ASP A 42 -11.31 2.71 -13.23
N ALA A 43 -11.12 1.68 -12.41
CA ALA A 43 -12.18 1.10 -11.57
C ALA A 43 -12.70 2.13 -10.56
N VAL A 44 -11.81 2.90 -9.94
CA VAL A 44 -12.19 3.95 -8.98
C VAL A 44 -12.99 5.05 -9.67
N LYS A 45 -12.51 5.54 -10.82
CA LYS A 45 -13.19 6.58 -11.60
C LYS A 45 -14.58 6.14 -12.02
N GLN A 46 -14.69 4.94 -12.58
CA GLN A 46 -15.97 4.40 -13.02
C GLN A 46 -16.93 4.22 -11.84
N GLY A 47 -16.48 3.62 -10.74
CA GLY A 47 -17.30 3.41 -9.55
C GLY A 47 -17.79 4.72 -8.94
N VAL A 48 -16.97 5.76 -8.88
CA VAL A 48 -17.40 7.09 -8.42
C VAL A 48 -18.44 7.69 -9.37
N GLN A 49 -18.25 7.58 -10.68
CA GLN A 49 -19.22 8.07 -11.67
C GLN A 49 -20.59 7.36 -11.55
N ASP A 50 -20.57 6.04 -11.37
CA ASP A 50 -21.78 5.23 -11.20
C ASP A 50 -22.53 5.63 -9.91
N LEU A 51 -21.80 5.91 -8.84
CA LEU A 51 -22.38 6.36 -7.58
C LEU A 51 -22.97 7.77 -7.68
N VAL A 52 -22.26 8.69 -8.31
CA VAL A 52 -22.73 10.06 -8.58
C VAL A 52 -24.05 10.02 -9.36
N ALA A 53 -24.11 9.19 -10.40
CA ALA A 53 -25.32 9.01 -11.19
C ALA A 53 -26.47 8.37 -10.38
N ARG A 54 -26.15 7.32 -9.62
CA ARG A 54 -27.13 6.57 -8.80
C ARG A 54 -27.80 7.45 -7.75
N TYR A 55 -27.01 8.30 -7.07
CA TYR A 55 -27.51 9.17 -6.00
C TYR A 55 -27.93 10.57 -6.47
N GLY A 56 -27.94 10.81 -7.79
CA GLY A 56 -28.42 12.07 -8.37
C GLY A 56 -27.63 13.30 -7.88
N VAL A 57 -26.30 13.16 -7.68
CA VAL A 57 -25.47 14.25 -7.19
C VAL A 57 -25.32 15.31 -8.28
N ALA A 58 -25.65 16.55 -7.97
CA ALA A 58 -25.50 17.65 -8.91
C ALA A 58 -24.02 17.85 -9.30
N LYS A 59 -23.75 18.24 -10.55
CA LYS A 59 -22.42 18.33 -11.14
C LYS A 59 -21.46 19.21 -10.34
N ASP A 60 -21.96 20.24 -9.69
CA ASP A 60 -21.18 21.19 -8.90
C ASP A 60 -21.20 20.91 -7.39
N SER A 61 -21.81 19.81 -6.97
CA SER A 61 -21.84 19.43 -5.56
C SER A 61 -20.49 18.88 -5.12
N PRO A 62 -19.98 19.31 -3.95
CA PRO A 62 -18.72 18.78 -3.43
C PRO A 62 -18.85 17.30 -3.05
N ILE A 63 -17.88 16.50 -3.48
CA ILE A 63 -17.74 15.09 -3.13
C ILE A 63 -16.40 14.91 -2.46
N LEU A 64 -16.38 14.23 -1.30
CA LEU A 64 -15.15 13.81 -0.65
C LEU A 64 -14.92 12.33 -0.94
N VAL A 65 -13.82 12.03 -1.61
CA VAL A 65 -13.39 10.65 -1.85
C VAL A 65 -12.18 10.37 -0.96
N VAL A 66 -12.28 9.30 -0.16
CA VAL A 66 -11.20 8.80 0.68
C VAL A 66 -10.90 7.38 0.24
N HIS A 67 -9.67 7.09 -0.13
CA HIS A 67 -9.31 5.75 -0.58
C HIS A 67 -8.22 5.12 0.27
N GLY A 68 -8.36 3.82 0.52
CA GLY A 68 -7.34 2.92 1.00
C GLY A 68 -6.97 1.92 -0.09
N THR A 69 -5.84 1.26 0.05
CA THR A 69 -5.43 0.22 -0.89
C THR A 69 -4.58 -0.84 -0.21
N THR A 70 -4.84 -2.09 -0.54
CA THR A 70 -4.01 -3.24 -0.16
C THR A 70 -3.09 -3.70 -1.30
N VAL A 71 -3.03 -2.95 -2.40
CA VAL A 71 -2.26 -3.32 -3.60
C VAL A 71 -0.79 -3.58 -3.27
N SER A 72 -0.15 -2.69 -2.50
CA SER A 72 1.25 -2.87 -2.10
C SER A 72 1.45 -4.09 -1.20
N THR A 73 0.53 -4.32 -0.26
CA THR A 73 0.57 -5.50 0.61
C THR A 73 0.41 -6.78 -0.20
N ASN A 74 -0.53 -6.80 -1.14
CA ASN A 74 -0.76 -7.93 -2.02
C ASN A 74 0.46 -8.18 -2.92
N ALA A 75 1.07 -7.14 -3.49
CA ALA A 75 2.28 -7.26 -4.29
C ALA A 75 3.43 -7.92 -3.50
N VAL A 76 3.63 -7.51 -2.24
CA VAL A 76 4.64 -8.11 -1.35
C VAL A 76 4.33 -9.58 -1.04
N ILE A 77 3.08 -9.92 -0.75
CA ILE A 77 2.65 -11.30 -0.44
C ILE A 77 2.79 -12.20 -1.68
N GLU A 78 2.32 -11.72 -2.82
CA GLU A 78 2.31 -12.45 -4.09
C GLU A 78 3.68 -12.46 -4.79
N ARG A 79 4.65 -11.68 -4.29
CA ARG A 79 5.94 -11.48 -4.96
C ARG A 79 5.81 -11.02 -6.42
N SER A 80 4.81 -10.18 -6.67
CA SER A 80 4.45 -9.68 -8.01
C SER A 80 4.99 -8.28 -8.31
N GLU A 81 5.82 -7.74 -7.41
CA GLU A 81 6.50 -6.46 -7.58
C GLU A 81 7.53 -6.49 -8.73
N PRO A 82 7.75 -5.35 -9.40
CA PRO A 82 8.87 -5.22 -10.32
C PRO A 82 10.20 -5.35 -9.56
N PRO A 83 11.32 -5.59 -10.25
CA PRO A 83 12.63 -5.61 -9.61
C PRO A 83 12.87 -4.34 -8.80
N ILE A 84 13.16 -4.51 -7.51
CA ILE A 84 13.42 -3.41 -6.57
C ILE A 84 14.85 -3.47 -6.07
N ALA A 85 15.42 -2.32 -5.73
CA ALA A 85 16.71 -2.19 -5.08
C ALA A 85 16.53 -1.55 -3.69
N LEU A 86 17.38 -1.93 -2.76
CA LEU A 86 17.48 -1.33 -1.44
C LEU A 86 18.78 -0.54 -1.32
N ILE A 87 18.67 0.73 -0.97
CA ILE A 87 19.81 1.55 -0.58
C ILE A 87 19.83 1.61 0.95
N THR A 88 20.96 1.31 1.55
CA THR A 88 21.12 1.29 3.00
C THR A 88 22.48 1.81 3.43
N THR A 89 22.64 2.14 4.71
CA THR A 89 23.91 2.55 5.29
C THR A 89 24.94 1.44 5.19
N LYS A 90 26.18 1.78 4.91
CA LYS A 90 27.34 0.86 4.90
C LYS A 90 27.41 0.06 6.21
N GLY A 91 27.59 -1.25 6.09
CA GLY A 91 27.56 -2.19 7.22
C GLY A 91 26.19 -2.87 7.42
N PHE A 92 25.11 -2.40 6.78
CA PHE A 92 23.75 -2.95 6.94
C PHE A 92 23.26 -3.74 5.72
N ARG A 93 24.14 -4.05 4.77
CA ARG A 93 23.78 -4.75 3.52
C ARG A 93 23.07 -6.08 3.74
N ASP A 94 23.40 -6.79 4.80
CA ASP A 94 22.88 -8.14 5.07
C ASP A 94 21.67 -8.16 6.01
N ILE A 95 21.10 -6.99 6.37
CA ILE A 95 20.00 -6.88 7.34
C ILE A 95 18.77 -7.71 6.97
N LEU A 96 18.42 -7.75 5.67
CA LEU A 96 17.30 -8.55 5.19
C LEU A 96 17.56 -10.05 5.30
N GLY A 97 18.79 -10.48 5.01
CA GLY A 97 19.19 -11.89 5.13
C GLY A 97 19.33 -12.35 6.59
N ILE A 98 19.75 -11.48 7.47
CA ILE A 98 19.86 -11.77 8.92
C ILE A 98 18.47 -11.91 9.54
N ALA A 99 17.48 -11.07 9.14
CA ALA A 99 16.07 -11.12 9.54
C ALA A 99 15.86 -11.31 11.06
N ARG A 100 16.73 -10.67 11.91
CA ARG A 100 16.76 -10.83 13.37
C ARG A 100 16.93 -12.29 13.83
N LEU A 101 17.54 -13.13 13.02
CA LEU A 101 17.72 -14.57 13.28
C LEU A 101 16.42 -15.33 13.56
N ARG A 102 15.30 -14.81 13.10
CA ARG A 102 14.00 -15.51 13.21
C ARG A 102 13.98 -16.67 12.23
N LEU A 103 13.92 -17.86 12.77
CA LEU A 103 13.81 -19.11 12.04
C LEU A 103 12.49 -19.78 12.44
N ASP A 104 11.75 -20.30 11.50
CA ASP A 104 10.47 -20.97 11.77
C ASP A 104 10.67 -22.24 12.61
N LYS A 105 11.79 -22.92 12.40
CA LYS A 105 12.19 -24.13 13.13
C LYS A 105 13.67 -24.06 13.52
N PRO A 106 14.02 -23.38 14.60
CA PRO A 106 15.42 -23.08 14.92
C PRO A 106 16.29 -24.31 15.17
N VAL A 107 15.72 -25.46 15.48
CA VAL A 107 16.42 -26.73 15.78
C VAL A 107 16.41 -27.71 14.59
N ASP A 108 15.80 -27.35 13.47
CA ASP A 108 15.74 -28.19 12.27
C ASP A 108 16.96 -27.97 11.39
N LEU A 109 17.74 -29.03 11.14
CA LEU A 109 18.94 -28.98 10.27
C LEU A 109 18.61 -28.62 8.82
N PHE A 110 17.38 -28.83 8.38
CA PHE A 110 16.89 -28.51 7.04
C PHE A 110 16.12 -27.18 6.98
N ASN A 111 16.14 -26.41 8.07
CA ASN A 111 15.45 -25.15 8.11
C ASN A 111 16.03 -24.20 7.05
N ARG A 112 15.14 -23.68 6.22
CA ARG A 112 15.47 -22.66 5.20
C ARG A 112 15.04 -21.30 5.68
N ARG A 113 15.91 -20.31 5.54
CA ARG A 113 15.55 -18.92 5.75
C ARG A 113 14.52 -18.49 4.71
N SER A 114 13.59 -17.64 5.11
CA SER A 114 12.68 -16.99 4.15
C SER A 114 13.49 -16.22 3.10
N ILE A 115 13.05 -16.30 1.85
CA ILE A 115 13.69 -15.54 0.76
C ILE A 115 13.43 -14.05 1.01
N PRO A 116 14.46 -13.20 1.09
CA PRO A 116 14.27 -11.76 1.26
C PRO A 116 13.45 -11.15 0.12
N LEU A 117 12.77 -10.03 0.39
CA LEU A 117 12.02 -9.29 -0.63
C LEU A 117 12.96 -8.71 -1.71
N VAL A 118 14.13 -8.25 -1.28
CA VAL A 118 15.17 -7.73 -2.16
C VAL A 118 16.35 -8.71 -2.15
N ALA A 119 16.75 -9.18 -3.32
CA ALA A 119 17.91 -10.03 -3.47
C ALA A 119 19.19 -9.27 -3.04
N ARG A 120 20.15 -9.99 -2.46
CA ARG A 120 21.36 -9.38 -1.88
C ARG A 120 22.18 -8.57 -2.88
N GLU A 121 22.21 -8.98 -4.13
CA GLU A 121 22.86 -8.27 -5.24
C GLU A 121 22.23 -6.90 -5.53
N ASN A 122 20.95 -6.73 -5.18
CA ASN A 122 20.20 -5.49 -5.35
C ASN A 122 20.20 -4.61 -4.09
N VAL A 123 21.02 -4.95 -3.08
CA VAL A 123 21.20 -4.13 -1.88
C VAL A 123 22.50 -3.34 -2.01
N PHE A 124 22.37 -2.03 -2.12
CA PHE A 124 23.47 -1.08 -2.27
C PHE A 124 23.74 -0.38 -0.95
N ALA A 125 25.01 -0.39 -0.54
CA ALA A 125 25.43 0.28 0.68
C ALA A 125 26.10 1.61 0.34
N ILE A 126 25.62 2.67 0.96
CA ILE A 126 26.15 4.04 0.80
C ILE A 126 26.75 4.52 2.12
N THR A 127 27.72 5.42 2.03
CA THR A 127 28.21 6.16 3.19
C THR A 127 27.15 7.19 3.56
N GLY A 128 26.81 7.29 4.81
CA GLY A 128 25.81 8.23 5.31
C GLY A 128 25.06 7.65 6.51
N ARG A 129 24.95 8.43 7.58
CA ARG A 129 24.25 8.01 8.79
C ARG A 129 23.64 9.20 9.51
N ILE A 130 22.34 9.11 9.76
CA ILE A 130 21.59 10.04 10.59
C ILE A 130 21.25 9.33 11.89
N LEU A 131 21.49 9.96 13.02
CA LEU A 131 21.17 9.44 14.35
C LEU A 131 19.68 9.70 14.71
N ALA A 132 19.23 9.11 15.81
CA ALA A 132 17.83 9.19 16.24
C ALA A 132 17.38 10.62 16.60
N ASP A 133 18.30 11.50 16.99
CA ASP A 133 18.06 12.91 17.27
C ASP A 133 18.05 13.80 16.01
N GLY A 134 18.26 13.21 14.83
CA GLY A 134 18.34 13.90 13.55
C GLY A 134 19.73 14.46 13.22
N SER A 135 20.70 14.33 14.10
CA SER A 135 22.08 14.74 13.81
C SER A 135 22.75 13.79 12.80
N GLU A 136 23.67 14.33 12.04
CA GLU A 136 24.43 13.60 11.03
C GLU A 136 25.74 13.07 11.63
N ASP A 137 25.85 11.74 11.72
CA ASP A 137 27.05 11.07 12.21
C ASP A 137 28.08 10.86 11.08
N MET A 138 27.56 10.68 9.87
CA MET A 138 28.37 10.46 8.69
C MET A 138 27.70 11.09 7.47
N HIS A 139 28.42 11.97 6.75
CA HIS A 139 27.92 12.61 5.55
C HIS A 139 27.61 11.60 4.45
N LEU A 140 26.56 11.88 3.69
CA LEU A 140 26.25 11.15 2.47
C LEU A 140 27.33 11.44 1.41
N ASP A 141 27.91 10.38 0.87
CA ASP A 141 28.90 10.43 -0.19
C ASP A 141 28.27 10.04 -1.53
#